data_e27babb0db7d4103d7dc2bcbbeedfd8a
#
_entry.id   e27babb0db7d4103d7dc2bcbbeedfd8a
#
_cell.length_a   1.000
_cell.length_b   1.000
_cell.length_c   1.000
_cell.angle_alpha   90.00
_cell.angle_beta   90.00
_cell.angle_gamma   90.00
#
_symmetry.space_group_name_H-M   'P 1'
#
loop_
_entity.id
_entity.type
_entity.pdbx_description
1 polymer ?
#
loop_
_entity_poly.entity_id
_entity_poly.type
_entity_poly.pdbx_seq_one_letter_code
_entity_poly.pdbx_strand_id
1 'polypeptide(L)'
;MACTSCGTDGDKSKGCRSNGGCDSGGCNKLNTYDWLSTMELEDPSEVNLVEVSFRNGAHKAFFKLQNMLQAETGDTVVVEADGGYDVGEISLKGALVPLQMKKKSVDINTAVRSVMRVASQQDVDKLVQARSNDRDTMVRARAISAMLGIDMKIGDVEFRADMKKA
;
A
#
# COMPACT_ATOMS: atom_id res chain seq x y z
N MET A 1 -3.59 -18.34 8.78
CA MET A 1 -3.49 -19.53 7.93
C MET A 1 -2.08 -19.61 7.38
N ALA A 2 -1.37 -20.71 7.58
CA ALA A 2 -0.03 -20.87 7.04
C ALA A 2 -0.11 -21.05 5.53
N CYS A 3 0.73 -20.32 4.79
CA CYS A 3 0.82 -20.47 3.34
C CYS A 3 1.39 -21.87 3.03
N THR A 4 0.57 -22.78 2.49
CA THR A 4 0.96 -24.14 2.15
C THR A 4 1.96 -24.23 0.98
N SER A 5 2.22 -23.12 0.29
CA SER A 5 3.19 -23.06 -0.83
C SER A 5 4.60 -22.62 -0.42
N CYS A 6 4.78 -22.14 0.81
CA CYS A 6 6.11 -21.86 1.36
C CYS A 6 6.67 -23.16 1.93
N GLY A 7 7.34 -23.93 1.10
CA GLY A 7 7.96 -25.19 1.50
C GLY A 7 8.95 -25.00 2.65
N THR A 8 8.76 -25.75 3.72
CA THR A 8 9.63 -25.85 4.89
C THR A 8 10.76 -26.88 4.67
N ASP A 9 11.02 -27.26 3.44
CA ASP A 9 12.17 -28.13 3.14
C ASP A 9 13.46 -27.33 3.19
N GLY A 10 14.37 -27.77 4.02
CA GLY A 10 15.60 -27.16 4.52
C GLY A 10 16.64 -26.67 3.51
N ASP A 11 16.23 -26.23 2.35
CA ASP A 11 17.11 -25.62 1.35
C ASP A 11 17.09 -24.09 1.49
N LYS A 12 18.19 -23.54 2.00
CA LYS A 12 18.38 -22.18 2.52
C LYS A 12 18.31 -21.04 1.50
N SER A 13 17.88 -21.24 0.27
CA SER A 13 17.98 -20.21 -0.77
C SER A 13 16.76 -19.94 -1.63
N LYS A 14 15.66 -20.60 -1.40
CA LYS A 14 14.45 -20.43 -2.24
C LYS A 14 13.40 -19.60 -1.52
N GLY A 15 13.31 -18.32 -1.88
CA GLY A 15 12.19 -17.47 -1.54
C GLY A 15 10.85 -18.04 -2.03
N CYS A 16 9.76 -17.33 -1.75
CA CYS A 16 8.42 -17.72 -2.15
C CYS A 16 8.36 -18.12 -3.64
N ARG A 17 7.91 -19.34 -3.94
CA ARG A 17 7.81 -19.88 -5.31
C ARG A 17 6.63 -19.30 -6.11
N SER A 18 5.85 -18.41 -5.53
CA SER A 18 4.63 -17.88 -6.16
C SER A 18 4.89 -16.86 -7.28
N ASN A 19 6.15 -16.56 -7.62
CA ASN A 19 6.52 -15.67 -8.73
C ASN A 19 5.73 -14.34 -8.76
N GLY A 20 5.40 -13.80 -7.59
CA GLY A 20 4.58 -12.59 -7.45
C GLY A 20 3.06 -12.81 -7.52
N GLY A 21 2.60 -14.03 -7.78
CA GLY A 21 1.18 -14.38 -7.83
C GLY A 21 0.63 -14.99 -6.53
N CYS A 22 1.06 -14.50 -5.37
CA CYS A 22 0.53 -14.95 -4.10
C CYS A 22 -0.85 -14.36 -3.85
N ASP A 23 -1.89 -15.19 -3.80
CA ASP A 23 -3.28 -14.77 -3.54
C ASP A 23 -3.47 -14.10 -2.17
N SER A 24 -2.51 -14.28 -1.25
CA SER A 24 -2.51 -13.62 0.06
C SER A 24 -1.99 -12.17 0.04
N GLY A 25 -1.71 -11.60 -1.14
CA GLY A 25 -1.28 -10.21 -1.27
C GLY A 25 0.16 -9.94 -0.82
N GLY A 26 1.01 -10.93 -0.81
CA GLY A 26 2.43 -10.80 -0.44
C GLY A 26 2.82 -11.60 0.81
N CYS A 27 4.11 -11.66 1.10
CA CYS A 27 4.59 -12.25 2.34
C CYS A 27 4.13 -11.41 3.54
N ASN A 28 3.27 -11.95 4.37
CA ASN A 28 2.69 -11.29 5.56
C ASN A 28 3.70 -10.76 6.60
N LYS A 29 4.99 -10.94 6.38
CA LYS A 29 6.05 -10.46 7.29
C LYS A 29 6.06 -8.94 7.49
N LEU A 30 5.57 -8.19 6.52
CA LEU A 30 5.53 -6.72 6.58
C LEU A 30 4.11 -6.18 6.79
N ASN A 31 3.08 -7.04 6.74
CA ASN A 31 1.71 -6.62 7.00
C ASN A 31 1.48 -6.56 8.51
N THR A 32 1.05 -5.41 8.96
CA THR A 32 0.53 -5.25 10.32
C THR A 32 -0.93 -5.65 10.28
N TYR A 33 -1.31 -6.64 11.06
CA TYR A 33 -2.71 -7.04 11.19
C TYR A 33 -3.34 -6.26 12.34
N ASP A 34 -4.42 -5.56 12.07
CA ASP A 34 -5.19 -4.82 13.04
C ASP A 34 -6.21 -5.74 13.75
N TRP A 35 -5.72 -6.52 14.70
CA TRP A 35 -6.58 -7.40 15.49
C TRP A 35 -7.41 -6.67 16.54
N LEU A 36 -7.08 -5.40 16.83
CA LEU A 36 -7.85 -4.55 17.75
C LEU A 36 -9.11 -4.00 17.09
N SER A 37 -9.16 -3.91 15.76
CA SER A 37 -10.34 -3.44 15.04
C SER A 37 -11.58 -4.33 15.24
N THR A 38 -11.37 -5.59 15.63
CA THR A 38 -12.45 -6.55 15.94
C THR A 38 -12.92 -6.48 17.41
N MET A 39 -12.23 -5.71 18.25
CA MET A 39 -12.62 -5.50 19.63
C MET A 39 -13.39 -4.18 19.71
N GLU A 40 -14.58 -4.20 20.27
CA GLU A 40 -15.37 -3.01 20.58
C GLU A 40 -14.74 -2.24 21.75
N LEU A 41 -13.52 -1.76 21.54
CA LEU A 41 -12.85 -0.89 22.48
C LEU A 41 -13.26 0.54 22.12
N GLU A 42 -13.91 1.22 23.06
CA GLU A 42 -14.07 2.67 22.97
C GLU A 42 -12.69 3.29 22.81
N ASP A 43 -12.42 3.85 21.62
CA ASP A 43 -11.14 4.50 21.35
C ASP A 43 -11.12 5.86 22.10
N PRO A 44 -10.38 5.98 23.21
CA PRO A 44 -10.37 7.21 24.00
C PRO A 44 -9.68 8.38 23.29
N SER A 45 -9.04 8.12 22.17
CA SER A 45 -8.39 9.15 21.37
C SER A 45 -9.10 9.27 20.02
N GLU A 46 -9.67 10.44 19.76
CA GLU A 46 -10.16 10.85 18.41
C GLU A 46 -8.99 10.99 17.43
N VAL A 47 -8.17 9.93 17.30
CA VAL A 47 -7.05 9.93 16.38
C VAL A 47 -7.57 9.64 14.98
N ASN A 48 -7.92 10.68 14.27
CA ASN A 48 -8.37 10.63 12.88
C ASN A 48 -7.21 10.38 11.91
N LEU A 49 -6.43 9.33 12.17
CA LEU A 49 -5.30 8.92 11.34
C LEU A 49 -5.51 7.48 10.90
N VAL A 50 -5.11 7.19 9.66
CA VAL A 50 -5.14 5.86 9.07
C VAL A 50 -3.81 5.56 8.39
N GLU A 51 -3.39 4.30 8.42
CA GLU A 51 -2.32 3.80 7.56
C GLU A 51 -2.95 3.20 6.31
N VAL A 52 -2.58 3.68 5.14
CA VAL A 52 -3.05 3.17 3.86
C VAL A 52 -1.93 2.39 3.20
N SER A 53 -2.26 1.22 2.73
CA SER A 53 -1.41 0.28 2.02
C SER A 53 -1.66 0.38 0.52
N PHE A 54 -0.60 0.49 -0.25
CA PHE A 54 -0.63 0.46 -1.71
C PHE A 54 0.01 -0.82 -2.22
N ARG A 55 -0.45 -1.30 -3.36
CA ARG A 55 0.11 -2.47 -4.04
C ARG A 55 0.37 -3.65 -3.09
N ASN A 56 -0.70 -4.06 -2.39
CA ASN A 56 -0.66 -5.22 -1.49
C ASN A 56 0.46 -5.15 -0.42
N GLY A 57 0.74 -3.96 0.10
CA GLY A 57 1.70 -3.77 1.19
C GLY A 57 3.12 -3.38 0.76
N ALA A 58 3.39 -3.20 -0.54
CA ALA A 58 4.71 -2.76 -1.00
C ALA A 58 5.08 -1.36 -0.50
N HIS A 59 4.10 -0.47 -0.43
CA HIS A 59 4.24 0.88 0.10
C HIS A 59 3.10 1.18 1.07
N LYS A 60 3.41 1.87 2.16
CA LYS A 60 2.43 2.30 3.17
C LYS A 60 2.69 3.75 3.57
N ALA A 61 1.63 4.53 3.66
CA ALA A 61 1.70 5.93 4.08
C ALA A 61 0.56 6.26 5.05
N PHE A 62 0.70 7.37 5.78
CA PHE A 62 -0.25 7.82 6.77
C PHE A 62 -1.08 8.98 6.23
N PHE A 63 -2.37 8.96 6.53
CA PHE A 63 -3.35 9.94 6.06
C PHE A 63 -4.28 10.36 7.19
N LYS A 64 -4.82 11.57 7.09
CA LYS A 64 -5.90 12.04 7.95
C LYS A 64 -7.22 11.54 7.42
N LEU A 65 -8.01 10.92 8.28
CA LEU A 65 -9.40 10.58 7.99
C LEU A 65 -10.27 11.79 8.36
N GLN A 66 -11.13 12.25 7.47
CA GLN A 66 -12.07 13.31 7.79
C GLN A 66 -13.17 12.76 8.71
N ASN A 67 -13.58 13.52 9.72
CA ASN A 67 -14.54 13.09 10.75
C ASN A 67 -15.90 12.61 10.19
N MET A 68 -16.27 13.03 8.99
CA MET A 68 -17.50 12.61 8.32
C MET A 68 -17.35 11.34 7.47
N LEU A 69 -16.13 10.85 7.29
CA LEU A 69 -15.87 9.71 6.44
C LEU A 69 -15.84 8.43 7.28
N GLN A 70 -16.89 7.62 7.16
CA GLN A 70 -16.93 6.30 7.76
C GLN A 70 -16.17 5.34 6.84
N ALA A 71 -14.97 4.99 7.23
CA ALA A 71 -14.15 3.99 6.54
C ALA A 71 -13.50 3.06 7.57
N GLU A 72 -13.49 1.78 7.27
CA GLU A 72 -12.99 0.72 8.14
C GLU A 72 -11.69 0.12 7.59
N THR A 73 -10.99 -0.64 8.44
CA THR A 73 -9.82 -1.41 8.02
C THR A 73 -10.23 -2.43 6.96
N GLY A 74 -9.50 -2.44 5.84
CA GLY A 74 -9.83 -3.24 4.65
C GLY A 74 -10.57 -2.48 3.55
N ASP A 75 -11.10 -1.29 3.85
CA ASP A 75 -11.76 -0.48 2.82
C ASP A 75 -10.76 0.11 1.84
N THR A 76 -11.14 0.10 0.57
CA THR A 76 -10.40 0.79 -0.47
C THR A 76 -10.77 2.28 -0.48
N VAL A 77 -9.77 3.15 -0.40
CA VAL A 77 -9.95 4.59 -0.29
C VAL A 77 -9.16 5.35 -1.33
N VAL A 78 -9.69 6.51 -1.71
CA VAL A 78 -9.00 7.49 -2.54
C VAL A 78 -8.30 8.49 -1.63
N VAL A 79 -7.01 8.63 -1.82
CA VAL A 79 -6.15 9.50 -1.02
C VAL A 79 -5.54 10.61 -1.87
N GLU A 80 -5.28 11.72 -1.21
CA GLU A 80 -4.59 12.83 -1.82
C GLU A 80 -3.13 12.49 -2.10
N ALA A 81 -2.65 12.80 -3.29
CA ALA A 81 -1.27 12.64 -3.71
C ALA A 81 -0.74 13.93 -4.37
N ASP A 82 0.59 14.06 -4.52
CA ASP A 82 1.20 15.26 -5.12
C ASP A 82 0.69 15.50 -6.55
N GLY A 83 -0.14 16.53 -6.70
CA GLY A 83 -0.73 16.92 -7.97
C GLY A 83 -1.84 16.00 -8.49
N GLY A 84 -2.40 15.15 -7.63
CA GLY A 84 -3.48 14.24 -8.00
C GLY A 84 -4.01 13.39 -6.84
N TYR A 85 -4.40 12.18 -7.16
CA TYR A 85 -4.92 11.22 -6.19
C TYR A 85 -4.33 9.83 -6.43
N ASP A 86 -4.41 9.00 -5.41
CA ASP A 86 -4.09 7.59 -5.52
C ASP A 86 -5.14 6.74 -4.81
N VAL A 87 -5.12 5.42 -5.04
CA VAL A 87 -6.08 4.48 -4.46
C VAL A 87 -5.31 3.41 -3.69
N GLY A 88 -5.68 3.23 -2.44
CA GLY A 88 -5.07 2.25 -1.55
C GLY A 88 -6.10 1.63 -0.62
N GLU A 89 -5.66 0.69 0.20
CA GLU A 89 -6.48 -0.02 1.18
C GLU A 89 -6.08 0.41 2.60
N ILE A 90 -7.03 0.68 3.47
CA ILE A 90 -6.77 0.99 4.88
C ILE A 90 -6.22 -0.27 5.56
N SER A 91 -4.98 -0.21 6.03
CA SER A 91 -4.32 -1.30 6.76
C SER A 91 -4.42 -1.18 8.27
N LEU A 92 -4.55 0.05 8.79
CA LEU A 92 -4.67 0.34 10.22
C LEU A 92 -5.51 1.60 10.44
N LYS A 93 -6.28 1.62 11.52
CA LYS A 93 -7.10 2.75 11.97
C LYS A 93 -6.92 2.96 13.48
N GLY A 94 -7.11 4.19 13.97
CA GLY A 94 -7.20 4.50 15.39
C GLY A 94 -5.87 4.50 16.14
N ALA A 95 -5.88 4.03 17.38
CA ALA A 95 -4.78 4.17 18.35
C ALA A 95 -3.46 3.48 17.94
N LEU A 96 -3.51 2.50 17.07
CA LEU A 96 -2.30 1.81 16.58
C LEU A 96 -1.50 2.65 15.57
N VAL A 97 -2.16 3.59 14.89
CA VAL A 97 -1.51 4.40 13.84
C VAL A 97 -0.38 5.27 14.38
N PRO A 98 -0.55 6.03 15.50
CA PRO A 98 0.54 6.79 16.11
C PRO A 98 1.73 5.92 16.52
N LEU A 99 1.48 4.70 17.00
CA LEU A 99 2.54 3.76 17.36
C LEU A 99 3.35 3.32 16.13
N GLN A 100 2.67 3.06 15.00
CA GLN A 100 3.33 2.75 13.74
C GLN A 100 4.09 3.96 13.17
N MET A 101 3.53 5.17 13.27
CA MET A 101 4.22 6.39 12.87
C MET A 101 5.52 6.58 13.66
N LYS A 102 5.46 6.39 14.98
CA LYS A 102 6.65 6.45 15.86
C LYS A 102 7.68 5.40 15.46
N LYS A 103 7.26 4.15 15.19
CA LYS A 103 8.16 3.08 14.73
C LYS A 103 8.84 3.41 13.40
N LYS A 104 8.15 4.11 12.50
CA LYS A 104 8.68 4.54 11.19
C LYS A 104 9.36 5.91 11.24
N SER A 105 9.52 6.51 12.42
CA SER A 105 10.11 7.85 12.62
C SER A 105 9.39 8.94 11.80
N VAL A 106 8.08 8.81 11.63
CA VAL A 106 7.23 9.81 10.99
C VAL A 106 6.62 10.70 12.07
N ASP A 107 6.78 12.02 11.95
CA ASP A 107 6.20 12.97 12.89
C ASP A 107 4.70 13.11 12.64
N ILE A 108 3.91 13.00 13.70
CA ILE A 108 2.44 13.17 13.68
C ILE A 108 2.04 14.60 13.23
N ASN A 109 2.89 15.58 13.49
CA ASN A 109 2.64 16.97 13.12
C ASN A 109 3.04 17.32 11.68
N THR A 110 3.72 16.41 10.98
CA THR A 110 4.01 16.60 9.56
C THR A 110 2.69 16.70 8.80
N ALA A 111 2.62 17.59 7.78
CA ALA A 111 1.42 17.77 6.99
C ALA A 111 1.00 16.44 6.32
N VAL A 112 0.19 15.68 7.04
CA VAL A 112 -0.35 14.40 6.58
C VAL A 112 -1.48 14.71 5.62
N ARG A 113 -1.37 14.18 4.41
CA ARG A 113 -2.42 14.27 3.40
C ARG A 113 -3.70 13.62 3.89
N SER A 114 -4.81 13.94 3.26
CA SER A 114 -6.13 13.45 3.68
C SER A 114 -6.64 12.29 2.81
N VAL A 115 -7.46 11.46 3.43
CA VAL A 115 -8.34 10.55 2.71
C VAL A 115 -9.48 11.39 2.15
N MET A 116 -9.70 11.34 0.84
CA MET A 116 -10.72 12.13 0.16
C MET A 116 -12.10 11.48 0.27
N ARG A 117 -12.19 10.18 0.02
CA ARG A 117 -13.43 9.40 0.04
C ARG A 117 -13.15 7.90 -0.03
N VAL A 118 -14.15 7.09 0.24
CA VAL A 118 -14.14 5.66 -0.09
C VAL A 118 -14.12 5.50 -1.61
N ALA A 119 -13.35 4.54 -2.10
CA ALA A 119 -13.21 4.29 -3.53
C ALA A 119 -14.50 3.71 -4.11
N SER A 120 -14.88 4.19 -5.28
CA SER A 120 -15.95 3.60 -6.09
C SER A 120 -15.39 2.49 -6.98
N GLN A 121 -16.27 1.68 -7.56
CA GLN A 121 -15.86 0.67 -8.54
C GLN A 121 -15.06 1.28 -9.71
N GLN A 122 -15.45 2.47 -10.14
CA GLN A 122 -14.73 3.18 -11.20
C GLN A 122 -13.28 3.54 -10.83
N ASP A 123 -13.02 3.83 -9.55
CA ASP A 123 -11.66 4.13 -9.08
C ASP A 123 -10.81 2.85 -9.05
N VAL A 124 -11.41 1.74 -8.64
CA VAL A 124 -10.77 0.42 -8.67
C VAL A 124 -10.45 0.01 -10.11
N ASP A 125 -11.37 0.21 -11.05
CA ASP A 125 -11.16 -0.10 -12.47
C ASP A 125 -10.02 0.74 -13.06
N LYS A 126 -9.95 2.04 -12.72
CA LYS A 126 -8.83 2.90 -13.12
C LYS A 126 -7.51 2.44 -12.54
N LEU A 127 -7.50 2.01 -11.28
CA LEU A 127 -6.29 1.45 -10.66
C LEU A 127 -5.83 0.19 -11.38
N VAL A 128 -6.75 -0.71 -11.73
CA VAL A 128 -6.43 -1.93 -12.49
C VAL A 128 -5.86 -1.57 -13.86
N GLN A 129 -6.47 -0.59 -14.54
CA GLN A 129 -5.98 -0.09 -15.83
C GLN A 129 -4.58 0.53 -15.70
N ALA A 130 -4.33 1.34 -14.66
CA ALA A 130 -3.01 1.92 -14.41
C ALA A 130 -1.96 0.81 -14.22
N ARG A 131 -2.26 -0.18 -13.39
CA ARG A 131 -1.35 -1.32 -13.13
C ARG A 131 -1.06 -2.19 -14.35
N SER A 132 -1.97 -2.25 -15.31
CA SER A 132 -1.72 -2.99 -16.57
C SER A 132 -0.54 -2.42 -17.37
N ASN A 133 -0.23 -1.13 -17.19
CA ASN A 133 0.88 -0.44 -17.85
C ASN A 133 2.25 -0.59 -17.14
N ASP A 134 2.26 -1.06 -15.89
CA ASP A 134 3.48 -1.13 -15.07
C ASP A 134 4.57 -1.97 -15.75
N ARG A 135 4.22 -3.17 -16.22
CA ARG A 135 5.16 -4.11 -16.81
C ARG A 135 5.81 -3.57 -18.09
N ASP A 136 5.02 -3.04 -18.99
CA ASP A 136 5.50 -2.54 -20.27
C ASP A 136 6.38 -1.31 -20.07
N THR A 137 5.99 -0.44 -19.15
CA THR A 137 6.78 0.74 -18.80
C THR A 137 8.10 0.35 -18.14
N MET A 138 8.11 -0.65 -17.26
CA MET A 138 9.34 -1.17 -16.66
C MET A 138 10.31 -1.70 -17.72
N VAL A 139 9.81 -2.47 -18.70
CA VAL A 139 10.64 -3.01 -19.79
C VAL A 139 11.23 -1.88 -20.62
N ARG A 140 10.43 -0.88 -20.98
CA ARG A 140 10.88 0.31 -21.74
C ARG A 140 11.92 1.11 -20.94
N ALA A 141 11.66 1.36 -19.67
CA ALA A 141 12.59 2.11 -18.80
C ALA A 141 13.95 1.41 -18.69
N ARG A 142 13.97 0.08 -18.53
CA ARG A 142 15.21 -0.71 -18.52
C ARG A 142 15.95 -0.63 -19.86
N ALA A 143 15.24 -0.70 -20.98
CA ALA A 143 15.86 -0.57 -22.30
C ALA A 143 16.48 0.81 -22.50
N ILE A 144 15.79 1.89 -22.10
CA ILE A 144 16.30 3.26 -22.19
C ILE A 144 17.55 3.44 -21.28
N SER A 145 17.49 2.94 -20.04
CA SER A 145 18.64 2.98 -19.12
C SER A 145 19.87 2.30 -19.71
N ALA A 146 19.68 1.12 -20.33
CA ALA A 146 20.75 0.40 -21.00
C ALA A 146 21.30 1.16 -22.22
N MET A 147 20.44 1.76 -23.03
CA MET A 147 20.85 2.58 -24.19
C MET A 147 21.67 3.82 -23.79
N LEU A 148 21.32 4.43 -22.66
CA LEU A 148 22.02 5.61 -22.14
C LEU A 148 23.32 5.25 -21.37
N GLY A 149 23.61 3.96 -21.21
CA GLY A 149 24.78 3.49 -20.46
C GLY A 149 24.74 3.85 -18.97
N ILE A 150 23.54 4.05 -18.41
CA ILE A 150 23.36 4.39 -17.00
C ILE A 150 23.40 3.09 -16.18
N ASP A 151 24.32 3.02 -15.21
CA ASP A 151 24.38 1.90 -14.26
C ASP A 151 23.27 2.04 -13.20
N MET A 152 22.04 1.81 -13.62
CA MET A 152 20.85 1.87 -12.78
C MET A 152 20.05 0.58 -12.93
N LYS A 153 19.71 -0.03 -11.78
CA LYS A 153 18.84 -1.20 -11.72
C LYS A 153 17.42 -0.76 -11.40
N ILE A 154 16.55 -0.78 -12.40
CA ILE A 154 15.12 -0.52 -12.21
C ILE A 154 14.47 -1.81 -11.70
N GLY A 155 14.07 -1.83 -10.44
CA GLY A 155 13.44 -2.98 -9.79
C GLY A 155 11.99 -3.16 -10.21
N ASP A 156 11.23 -2.07 -10.13
CA ASP A 156 9.79 -2.06 -10.38
C ASP A 156 9.32 -0.67 -10.83
N VAL A 157 8.11 -0.62 -11.41
CA VAL A 157 7.43 0.62 -11.79
C VAL A 157 6.01 0.52 -11.29
N GLU A 158 5.49 1.58 -10.71
CA GLU A 158 4.13 1.66 -10.21
C GLU A 158 3.47 2.95 -10.69
N PHE A 159 2.36 2.80 -11.43
CA PHE A 159 1.51 3.93 -11.79
C PHE A 159 0.53 4.24 -10.66
N ARG A 160 0.34 5.51 -10.38
CA ARG A 160 -0.80 5.96 -9.57
C ARG A 160 -2.11 5.72 -10.30
N ALA A 161 -3.21 5.65 -9.54
CA ALA A 161 -4.55 5.48 -10.11
C ALA A 161 -4.95 6.62 -11.06
N ASP A 162 -4.38 7.83 -10.89
CA ASP A 162 -4.59 8.97 -11.78
C ASP A 162 -3.75 8.93 -13.07
N MET A 163 -2.87 7.94 -13.23
CA MET A 163 -1.94 7.74 -14.37
C MET A 163 -1.04 8.95 -14.71
N LYS A 164 -0.95 9.95 -13.83
CA LYS A 164 -0.11 11.13 -14.06
C LYS A 164 1.35 10.93 -13.69
N LYS A 165 1.61 9.96 -12.83
CA LYS A 165 2.95 9.70 -12.32
C LYS A 165 3.18 8.20 -12.14
N ALA A 166 4.39 7.76 -12.47
CA ALA A 166 4.91 6.43 -12.22
C ALA A 166 6.20 6.50 -11.41
#